data_61d8802e12ae98d030d22eebd9865f9c
#
_entry.id   61d8802e12ae98d030d22eebd9865f9c
#
_cell.length_a   1.000
_cell.length_b   1.000
_cell.length_c   1.000
_cell.angle_alpha   90.00
_cell.angle_beta   90.00
_cell.angle_gamma   90.00
#
_symmetry.space_group_name_H-M   'P 1'
#
loop_
_entity.id
_entity.type
_entity.pdbx_description
1 polymer ?
#
loop_
_entity_poly.entity_id
_entity_poly.type
_entity_poly.pdbx_seq_one_letter_code
_entity_poly.pdbx_strand_id
1 'polypeptide(L)'
;PLAFEYPDDKIAAHVEDQLMLGNEIMIAPVYTQNAIGRYVYLPEDMMLVRFTADGAVEQTEMPAGHHFVEVPLNEVILFVRSGKCIPVVDVAECVVDIDKTTMQLIGYRNSSYMLYDDDGYTREYDLEKNSALLFK
;
A
#
# COMPACT_ATOMS: atom_id res chain seq x y z
N PRO A 1 12.77 5.37 1.62
CA PRO A 1 13.25 5.33 0.24
C PRO A 1 13.27 3.91 -0.32
N LEU A 2 13.08 3.76 -1.64
CA LEU A 2 13.14 2.46 -2.31
C LEU A 2 14.49 1.75 -2.12
N ALA A 3 15.57 2.52 -2.02
CA ALA A 3 16.92 2.01 -1.84
C ALA A 3 17.10 1.08 -0.62
N PHE A 4 16.27 1.21 0.41
CA PHE A 4 16.38 0.35 1.60
C PHE A 4 15.76 -1.03 1.38
N GLU A 5 14.70 -1.11 0.58
CA GLU A 5 14.03 -2.37 0.26
C GLU A 5 14.63 -3.08 -0.97
N TYR A 6 15.27 -2.30 -1.86
CA TYR A 6 15.87 -2.76 -3.11
C TYR A 6 17.32 -2.30 -3.24
N PRO A 7 18.23 -2.73 -2.31
CA PRO A 7 19.60 -2.22 -2.25
C PRO A 7 20.46 -2.57 -3.49
N ASP A 8 20.11 -3.64 -4.18
CA ASP A 8 20.83 -4.10 -5.37
C ASP A 8 20.29 -3.47 -6.68
N ASP A 9 19.17 -2.75 -6.60
CA ASP A 9 18.58 -2.08 -7.75
C ASP A 9 19.16 -0.67 -7.91
N LYS A 10 19.97 -0.50 -8.95
CA LYS A 10 20.66 0.77 -9.23
C LYS A 10 19.70 1.90 -9.60
N ILE A 11 18.51 1.60 -10.14
CA ILE A 11 17.50 2.60 -10.46
C ILE A 11 16.79 3.02 -9.17
N ALA A 12 16.34 2.05 -8.36
CA ALA A 12 15.70 2.31 -7.07
C ALA A 12 16.55 3.16 -6.14
N ALA A 13 17.88 3.02 -6.20
CA ALA A 13 18.83 3.80 -5.43
C ALA A 13 18.77 5.32 -5.72
N HIS A 14 18.27 5.71 -6.90
CA HIS A 14 18.19 7.12 -7.34
C HIS A 14 16.76 7.66 -7.43
N VAL A 15 15.76 6.85 -7.05
CA VAL A 15 14.36 7.29 -6.98
C VAL A 15 14.13 8.03 -5.66
N GLU A 16 13.90 9.33 -5.74
CA GLU A 16 13.75 10.21 -4.57
C GLU A 16 12.29 10.53 -4.22
N ASP A 17 11.38 10.27 -5.14
CA ASP A 17 9.98 10.69 -5.07
C ASP A 17 8.97 9.54 -4.97
N GLN A 18 9.46 8.34 -4.65
CA GLN A 18 8.67 7.16 -4.34
C GLN A 18 9.12 6.58 -3.01
N LEU A 19 8.18 6.15 -2.20
CA LEU A 19 8.43 5.74 -0.82
C LEU A 19 7.75 4.39 -0.53
N MET A 20 8.41 3.59 0.31
CA MET A 20 7.76 2.42 0.91
C MET A 20 7.01 2.85 2.17
N LEU A 21 5.80 2.35 2.32
CA LEU A 21 4.99 2.42 3.53
C LEU A 21 4.84 0.98 4.06
N GLY A 22 5.65 0.65 5.07
CA GLY A 22 5.87 -0.73 5.47
C GLY A 22 6.56 -1.54 4.37
N ASN A 23 6.45 -2.85 4.46
CA ASN A 23 6.99 -3.81 3.48
C ASN A 23 5.98 -4.16 2.38
N GLU A 24 4.78 -3.65 2.47
CA GLU A 24 3.63 -4.06 1.65
C GLU A 24 3.34 -3.10 0.52
N ILE A 25 3.52 -1.80 0.75
CA ILE A 25 3.03 -0.76 -0.14
C ILE A 25 4.15 0.16 -0.60
N MET A 26 4.12 0.49 -1.88
CA MET A 26 4.86 1.63 -2.41
C MET A 26 3.88 2.76 -2.76
N ILE A 27 4.23 3.97 -2.40
CA ILE A 27 3.49 5.19 -2.74
C ILE A 27 4.31 6.06 -3.69
N ALA A 28 3.61 6.71 -4.62
CA ALA A 28 4.18 7.60 -5.63
C ALA A 28 3.29 8.84 -5.76
N PRO A 29 3.39 9.81 -4.84
CA PRO A 29 2.52 10.97 -4.80
C PRO A 29 2.71 11.89 -6.02
N VAL A 30 1.62 12.45 -6.55
CA VAL A 30 1.66 13.52 -7.54
C VAL A 30 1.79 14.85 -6.80
N TYR A 31 2.95 15.49 -6.92
CA TYR A 31 3.26 16.74 -6.21
C TYR A 31 3.45 17.94 -7.14
N THR A 32 3.37 17.72 -8.46
CA THR A 32 3.50 18.79 -9.43
C THR A 32 2.13 19.40 -9.73
N GLN A 33 2.02 20.72 -9.61
CA GLN A 33 0.78 21.44 -9.89
C GLN A 33 0.31 21.19 -11.33
N ASN A 34 -1.00 20.94 -11.50
CA ASN A 34 -1.66 20.67 -12.79
C ASN A 34 -1.16 19.40 -13.51
N ALA A 35 -0.40 18.54 -12.86
CA ALA A 35 -0.05 17.25 -13.44
C ALA A 35 -1.28 16.35 -13.52
N ILE A 36 -1.44 15.66 -14.65
CA ILE A 36 -2.50 14.66 -14.87
C ILE A 36 -2.08 13.25 -14.45
N GLY A 37 -0.83 13.09 -14.00
CA GLY A 37 -0.23 11.83 -13.63
C GLY A 37 1.27 12.00 -13.43
N ARG A 38 1.98 10.88 -13.32
CA ARG A 38 3.43 10.88 -13.14
C ARG A 38 4.11 9.64 -13.71
N TYR A 39 5.40 9.72 -13.91
CA TYR A 39 6.25 8.56 -14.13
C TYR A 39 6.53 7.86 -12.81
N VAL A 40 6.45 6.54 -12.83
CA VAL A 40 6.71 5.66 -11.69
C VAL A 40 7.69 4.58 -12.12
N TYR A 41 8.65 4.27 -11.28
CA TYR A 41 9.51 3.11 -11.43
C TYR A 41 9.06 2.00 -10.49
N LEU A 42 8.81 0.81 -11.01
CA LEU A 42 8.46 -0.39 -10.25
C LEU A 42 9.67 -1.33 -10.22
N PRO A 43 10.30 -1.55 -9.05
CA PRO A 43 11.44 -2.48 -8.93
C PRO A 43 11.07 -3.95 -9.18
N GLU A 44 9.82 -4.30 -8.97
CA GLU A 44 9.23 -5.63 -9.19
C GLU A 44 7.82 -5.51 -9.78
N ASP A 45 7.22 -6.64 -10.20
CA ASP A 45 5.80 -6.65 -10.55
C ASP A 45 4.96 -6.26 -9.34
N MET A 46 4.06 -5.31 -9.50
CA MET A 46 3.19 -4.80 -8.43
C MET A 46 1.73 -4.72 -8.87
N MET A 47 0.84 -4.72 -7.90
CA MET A 47 -0.57 -4.40 -8.14
C MET A 47 -0.79 -2.91 -7.92
N LEU A 48 -1.12 -2.18 -8.98
CA LEU A 48 -1.68 -0.83 -8.85
C LEU A 48 -3.07 -0.93 -8.25
N VAL A 49 -3.27 -0.28 -7.13
CA VAL A 49 -4.57 -0.10 -6.48
C VAL A 49 -4.96 1.35 -6.59
N ARG A 50 -6.12 1.60 -7.15
CA ARG A 50 -6.68 2.93 -7.35
C ARG A 50 -7.96 3.07 -6.54
N PHE A 51 -8.02 4.07 -5.69
CA PHE A 51 -9.23 4.50 -5.00
C PHE A 51 -9.85 5.64 -5.81
N THR A 52 -10.95 5.35 -6.43
CA THR A 52 -11.63 6.29 -7.35
C THR A 52 -12.54 7.27 -6.58
N ALA A 53 -12.89 8.36 -7.23
CA ALA A 53 -13.71 9.42 -6.66
C ALA A 53 -15.12 8.99 -6.25
N ASP A 54 -15.66 7.94 -6.86
CA ASP A 54 -16.96 7.33 -6.55
C ASP A 54 -16.89 6.25 -5.46
N GLY A 55 -15.69 6.04 -4.87
CA GLY A 55 -15.45 5.09 -3.80
C GLY A 55 -15.16 3.65 -4.27
N ALA A 56 -15.00 3.42 -5.57
CA ALA A 56 -14.60 2.11 -6.06
C ALA A 56 -13.09 1.87 -5.85
N VAL A 57 -12.70 0.61 -5.78
CA VAL A 57 -11.31 0.16 -5.69
C VAL A 57 -10.99 -0.65 -6.95
N GLU A 58 -10.15 -0.07 -7.80
CA GLU A 58 -9.66 -0.74 -9.01
C GLU A 58 -8.29 -1.35 -8.77
N GLN A 59 -8.05 -2.53 -9.34
CA GLN A 59 -6.78 -3.23 -9.21
C GLN A 59 -6.26 -3.63 -10.60
N THR A 60 -5.02 -3.28 -10.87
CA THR A 60 -4.37 -3.57 -12.17
C THR A 60 -2.96 -4.08 -11.94
N GLU A 61 -2.65 -5.26 -12.48
CA GLU A 61 -1.28 -5.77 -12.44
C GLU A 61 -0.36 -4.95 -13.34
N MET A 62 0.78 -4.55 -12.81
CA MET A 62 1.80 -3.81 -13.54
C MET A 62 3.14 -4.52 -13.44
N PRO A 63 3.82 -4.77 -14.58
CA PRO A 63 5.14 -5.38 -14.56
C PRO A 63 6.20 -4.41 -14.04
N ALA A 64 7.33 -4.96 -13.59
CA ALA A 64 8.51 -4.17 -13.25
C ALA A 64 8.91 -3.22 -14.39
N GLY A 65 9.49 -2.06 -14.04
CA GLY A 65 9.98 -1.08 -15.01
C GLY A 65 9.37 0.31 -14.86
N HIS A 66 9.50 1.12 -15.91
CA HIS A 66 9.01 2.51 -15.94
C HIS A 66 7.62 2.58 -16.55
N HIS A 67 6.72 3.29 -15.86
CA HIS A 67 5.35 3.49 -16.31
C HIS A 67 4.94 4.96 -16.15
N PHE A 68 4.08 5.43 -17.05
CA PHE A 68 3.32 6.66 -16.80
C PHE A 68 1.95 6.26 -16.26
N VAL A 69 1.59 6.78 -15.09
CA VAL A 69 0.30 6.52 -14.44
C VAL A 69 -0.48 7.81 -14.37
N GLU A 70 -1.63 7.82 -15.01
CA GLU A 70 -2.58 8.93 -14.87
C GLU A 70 -3.23 8.89 -13.48
N VAL A 71 -3.30 10.04 -12.82
CA VAL A 71 -3.89 10.17 -11.49
C VAL A 71 -4.74 11.45 -11.46
N PRO A 72 -6.04 11.35 -11.63
CA PRO A 72 -6.96 12.47 -11.41
C PRO A 72 -6.83 13.04 -10.00
N LEU A 73 -7.11 14.33 -9.84
CA LEU A 73 -6.89 15.06 -8.58
C LEU A 73 -7.64 14.47 -7.38
N ASN A 74 -8.78 13.84 -7.62
CA ASN A 74 -9.67 13.25 -6.63
C ASN A 74 -9.51 11.73 -6.47
N GLU A 75 -8.40 11.17 -6.97
CA GLU A 75 -8.08 9.75 -6.85
C GLU A 75 -6.77 9.55 -6.10
N VAL A 76 -6.66 8.40 -5.44
CA VAL A 76 -5.45 7.98 -4.75
C VAL A 76 -4.97 6.66 -5.34
N ILE A 77 -3.67 6.59 -5.59
CA ILE A 77 -3.02 5.36 -6.05
C ILE A 77 -1.99 4.87 -5.05
N LEU A 78 -1.87 3.57 -4.96
CA LEU A 78 -0.77 2.89 -4.30
C LEU A 78 -0.42 1.59 -5.05
N PHE A 79 0.75 1.04 -4.75
CA PHE A 79 1.25 -0.17 -5.39
C PHE A 79 1.50 -1.23 -4.32
N VAL A 80 0.82 -2.37 -4.41
CA VAL A 80 0.99 -3.50 -3.50
C VAL A 80 2.02 -4.45 -4.09
N ARG A 81 3.00 -4.84 -3.29
CA ARG A 81 4.09 -5.73 -3.69
C ARG A 81 3.60 -7.15 -3.90
N SER A 82 4.33 -7.89 -4.73
CA SER A 82 4.08 -9.32 -4.95
C SER A 82 4.21 -10.13 -3.65
N GLY A 83 3.24 -10.99 -3.37
CA GLY A 83 3.19 -11.77 -2.14
C GLY A 83 2.78 -10.99 -0.89
N LYS A 84 2.32 -9.75 -1.05
CA LYS A 84 1.88 -8.88 0.05
C LYS A 84 0.42 -8.52 -0.07
N CYS A 85 -0.21 -8.23 1.07
CA CYS A 85 -1.54 -7.65 1.13
C CYS A 85 -1.64 -6.64 2.28
N ILE A 86 -2.67 -5.82 2.23
CA ILE A 86 -3.01 -4.85 3.25
C ILE A 86 -4.46 -5.04 3.69
N PRO A 87 -4.76 -4.97 4.99
CA PRO A 87 -6.13 -4.88 5.46
C PRO A 87 -6.67 -3.47 5.23
N VAL A 88 -7.89 -3.38 4.76
CA VAL A 88 -8.66 -2.15 4.63
C VAL A 88 -10.00 -2.33 5.32
N VAL A 89 -10.52 -1.27 5.90
CA VAL A 89 -11.82 -1.22 6.58
C VAL A 89 -12.61 -0.03 6.07
N ASP A 90 -13.90 0.01 6.34
CA ASP A 90 -14.71 1.18 6.04
C ASP A 90 -14.21 2.41 6.80
N VAL A 91 -14.45 3.58 6.22
CA VAL A 91 -14.01 4.86 6.78
C VAL A 91 -14.66 5.10 8.14
N ALA A 92 -13.84 5.47 9.13
CA ALA A 92 -14.28 5.88 10.46
C ALA A 92 -13.64 7.22 10.85
N GLU A 93 -14.27 7.97 11.72
CA GLU A 93 -13.75 9.28 12.18
C GLU A 93 -12.53 9.12 13.10
N CYS A 94 -12.48 8.03 13.85
CA CYS A 94 -11.34 7.69 14.72
C CYS A 94 -11.16 6.17 14.85
N VAL A 95 -10.02 5.76 15.41
CA VAL A 95 -9.63 4.34 15.53
C VAL A 95 -10.63 3.52 16.34
N VAL A 96 -11.26 4.13 17.37
CA VAL A 96 -12.23 3.44 18.24
C VAL A 96 -13.52 3.09 17.50
N ASP A 97 -13.87 3.86 16.48
CA ASP A 97 -15.10 3.70 15.69
C ASP A 97 -14.90 2.75 14.48
N ILE A 98 -13.70 2.21 14.29
CA ILE A 98 -13.42 1.27 13.20
C ILE A 98 -14.23 -0.01 13.40
N ASP A 99 -15.09 -0.32 12.44
CA ASP A 99 -15.77 -1.60 12.36
C ASP A 99 -14.85 -2.65 11.70
N LYS A 100 -14.20 -3.46 12.53
CA LYS A 100 -13.31 -4.52 12.04
C LYS A 100 -14.05 -5.63 11.27
N THR A 101 -15.37 -5.70 11.36
CA THR A 101 -16.18 -6.68 10.60
C THR A 101 -16.24 -6.34 9.11
N THR A 102 -15.97 -5.10 8.73
CA THR A 102 -15.90 -4.65 7.33
C THR A 102 -14.54 -4.92 6.69
N MET A 103 -13.59 -5.52 7.44
CA MET A 103 -12.22 -5.74 6.99
C MET A 103 -12.17 -6.59 5.71
N GLN A 104 -11.48 -6.05 4.72
CA GLN A 104 -11.15 -6.70 3.46
C GLN A 104 -9.64 -6.70 3.26
N LEU A 105 -9.12 -7.65 2.49
CA LEU A 105 -7.71 -7.68 2.12
C LEU A 105 -7.55 -7.30 0.66
N ILE A 106 -6.73 -6.29 0.42
CA ILE A 106 -6.22 -5.95 -0.91
C ILE A 106 -4.83 -6.56 -1.03
N GLY A 107 -4.63 -7.48 -1.97
CA GLY A 107 -3.37 -8.21 -2.07
C GLY A 107 -3.04 -8.65 -3.48
N TYR A 108 -1.77 -8.99 -3.68
CA TYR A 108 -1.23 -9.42 -4.95
C TYR A 108 -0.49 -10.76 -4.82
N ARG A 109 -0.97 -11.79 -5.55
CA ARG A 109 -0.40 -13.16 -5.58
C ARG A 109 -0.29 -13.77 -4.19
N ASN A 110 -0.95 -14.86 -3.89
CA ASN A 110 -0.85 -15.66 -2.66
C ASN A 110 -0.26 -14.89 -1.46
N SER A 111 -0.92 -13.85 -1.05
CA SER A 111 -0.38 -12.85 -0.14
C SER A 111 -0.81 -13.10 1.31
N SER A 112 0.02 -12.65 2.25
CA SER A 112 -0.30 -12.70 3.68
C SER A 112 0.09 -11.40 4.37
N TYR A 113 -0.60 -11.10 5.47
CA TYR A 113 -0.34 -9.96 6.33
C TYR A 113 -0.43 -10.37 7.80
N MET A 114 0.52 -9.93 8.61
CA MET A 114 0.47 -10.11 10.05
C MET A 114 -0.17 -8.87 10.67
N LEU A 115 -1.44 -8.97 11.02
CA LEU A 115 -2.15 -7.91 11.72
C LEU A 115 -1.81 -7.97 13.20
N TYR A 116 -1.26 -6.90 13.73
CA TYR A 116 -1.10 -6.68 15.16
C TYR A 116 -2.21 -5.74 15.65
N ASP A 117 -2.79 -6.08 16.79
CA ASP A 117 -3.84 -5.30 17.44
C ASP A 117 -3.66 -5.30 18.95
N ASP A 118 -3.71 -4.14 19.56
CA ASP A 118 -3.59 -3.97 21.00
C ASP A 118 -4.77 -3.16 21.58
N ASP A 119 -4.80 -3.01 22.91
CA ASP A 119 -5.86 -2.27 23.59
C ASP A 119 -5.64 -0.74 23.59
N GLY A 120 -4.50 -0.28 23.08
CA GLY A 120 -4.13 1.14 23.02
C GLY A 120 -3.82 1.78 24.39
N TYR A 121 -3.89 1.04 25.50
CA TYR A 121 -3.76 1.60 26.85
C TYR A 121 -2.64 0.97 27.65
N THR A 122 -2.49 -0.37 27.62
CA THR A 122 -1.50 -1.08 28.43
C THR A 122 -0.16 -1.14 27.72
N ARG A 123 0.91 -1.29 28.51
CA ARG A 123 2.26 -1.58 27.99
C ARG A 123 2.57 -3.07 27.98
N GLU A 124 1.66 -3.89 28.49
CA GLU A 124 1.73 -5.33 28.44
C GLU A 124 1.17 -5.81 27.09
N TYR A 125 2.06 -6.02 26.14
CA TYR A 125 1.69 -6.55 24.84
C TYR A 125 2.35 -7.92 24.63
N ASP A 126 1.56 -8.83 24.13
CA ASP A 126 1.96 -10.18 23.78
C ASP A 126 1.73 -10.35 22.27
N LEU A 127 2.83 -10.41 21.50
CA LEU A 127 2.75 -10.51 20.05
C LEU A 127 2.03 -11.78 19.59
N GLU A 128 2.14 -12.89 20.33
CA GLU A 128 1.47 -14.15 19.98
C GLU A 128 -0.05 -14.04 20.16
N LYS A 129 -0.50 -13.34 21.21
CA LYS A 129 -1.94 -13.15 21.48
C LYS A 129 -2.57 -12.05 20.65
N ASN A 130 -1.78 -11.00 20.34
CA ASN A 130 -2.29 -9.79 19.71
C ASN A 130 -2.03 -9.74 18.19
N SER A 131 -1.56 -10.85 17.61
CA SER A 131 -1.32 -10.92 16.16
C SER A 131 -2.21 -11.96 15.51
N ALA A 132 -2.70 -11.62 14.32
CA ALA A 132 -3.45 -12.51 13.44
C ALA A 132 -2.81 -12.58 12.06
N LEU A 133 -2.60 -13.79 11.54
CA LEU A 133 -2.11 -13.99 10.18
C LEU A 133 -3.31 -14.03 9.23
N LEU A 134 -3.35 -13.07 8.31
CA LEU A 134 -4.38 -12.93 7.30
C LEU A 134 -3.83 -13.39 5.95
N PHE A 135 -4.69 -14.03 5.13
CA PHE A 135 -4.33 -14.54 3.80
C PHE A 135 -5.28 -14.01 2.73
N LYS A 136 -4.71 -13.80 1.55
CA LYS A 136 -5.45 -13.48 0.33
C LYS A 136 -4.91 -14.25 -0.89
#